data_27f2989ae47dff53bfc8ec5e88b358a6
#
_entry.id   27f2989ae47dff53bfc8ec5e88b358a6
#
_cell.length_a   1.000
_cell.length_b   1.000
_cell.length_c   1.000
_cell.angle_alpha   90.00
_cell.angle_beta   90.00
_cell.angle_gamma   90.00
#
_symmetry.space_group_name_H-M   'P 1'
#
loop_
_entity.id
_entity.type
_entity.pdbx_description
1 polymer ?
#
loop_
_entity_poly.entity_id
_entity_poly.type
_entity_poly.pdbx_seq_one_letter_code
_entity_poly.pdbx_strand_id
1 'polypeptide(L)'
;MARIVPSIAVFTFATLGSQLLAQDAPPPSQPPTQAPAPAQDPSTIPPIPKLEWAFGPYKLKLAGYVKLDAIHDFNQIGSTDSFDPRTIPVSHDPTVPDNNTELTARQTRLNLDLTGPMRIFIEGDFEGTGNAFRLRHAFGEFAVDAENKILGGQTWTTFMDPEAMPETLDFESPTAFPQIRTAQARGTHDLGSGNYFAVSVEDPDNDVILPAGVVGTASNYLSDLDAAFNWNFEQGHVRAAAWTSAVRFDNAAGTTQNHVLWGLNVATKIKTVDKDNAIGQITFGDGIGRFRGGDAAAISGSGNLVGVYVFAIMGSYQHFWSDDLRSTIVYSWAAGDAPSSVPADTTKRTDYFAVNLIWQFMERAWTGVEVLHGSRSSFGQEYGGDYRLQASLKFDI
;
A
#
# COMPACT_ATOMS: atom_id res chain seq x y z
N MET A 1 -2.99 -44.39 -2.96
CA MET A 1 -2.38 -43.10 -3.30
C MET A 1 -1.68 -42.58 -2.06
N ALA A 2 -0.36 -42.57 -2.06
CA ALA A 2 0.43 -42.22 -0.87
C ALA A 2 0.49 -40.71 -0.72
N ARG A 3 0.06 -40.20 0.44
CA ARG A 3 0.22 -38.80 0.80
C ARG A 3 1.69 -38.54 1.12
N ILE A 4 2.32 -37.71 0.33
CA ILE A 4 3.66 -37.17 0.61
C ILE A 4 3.47 -36.02 1.61
N VAL A 5 3.96 -36.22 2.84
CA VAL A 5 4.05 -35.15 3.82
C VAL A 5 5.38 -34.44 3.59
N PRO A 6 5.41 -33.15 3.24
CA PRO A 6 6.66 -32.44 3.07
C PRO A 6 7.30 -32.19 4.45
N SER A 7 8.54 -32.59 4.62
CA SER A 7 9.35 -32.28 5.79
C SER A 7 9.60 -30.77 5.87
N ILE A 8 9.24 -30.18 6.99
CA ILE A 8 9.47 -28.74 7.28
C ILE A 8 10.97 -28.54 7.39
N ALA A 9 11.57 -27.82 6.44
CA ALA A 9 12.94 -27.34 6.57
C ALA A 9 12.95 -26.13 7.53
N VAL A 10 13.42 -26.34 8.75
CA VAL A 10 13.72 -25.27 9.70
C VAL A 10 15.01 -24.61 9.25
N PHE A 11 14.93 -23.39 8.70
CA PHE A 11 16.12 -22.59 8.44
C PHE A 11 16.69 -22.07 9.74
N THR A 12 17.85 -22.62 10.13
CA THR A 12 18.64 -22.11 11.26
C THR A 12 19.55 -21.00 10.75
N PHE A 13 19.27 -19.76 11.11
CA PHE A 13 20.16 -18.63 10.84
C PHE A 13 21.37 -18.74 11.77
N ALA A 14 22.56 -18.97 11.21
CA ALA A 14 23.81 -18.88 11.92
C ALA A 14 24.23 -17.41 12.06
N THR A 15 24.15 -16.87 13.26
CA THR A 15 24.70 -15.55 13.59
C THR A 15 26.21 -15.66 13.77
N LEU A 16 26.98 -15.01 12.91
CA LEU A 16 28.41 -14.70 13.16
C LEU A 16 28.49 -13.50 14.09
N GLY A 17 28.65 -13.77 15.38
CA GLY A 17 28.88 -12.76 16.41
C GLY A 17 30.34 -12.39 16.54
N SER A 18 30.66 -11.11 16.41
CA SER A 18 31.95 -10.51 16.82
C SER A 18 32.08 -10.56 18.36
N GLN A 19 33.17 -11.16 18.86
CA GLN A 19 33.52 -11.21 20.27
C GLN A 19 34.00 -9.84 20.77
N LEU A 20 33.25 -9.24 21.68
CA LEU A 20 33.76 -8.23 22.61
C LEU A 20 33.86 -8.86 23.98
N LEU A 21 35.11 -8.88 24.54
CA LEU A 21 35.44 -9.32 25.87
C LEU A 21 34.77 -8.38 26.89
N ALA A 22 33.82 -8.88 27.66
CA ALA A 22 33.35 -8.25 28.89
C ALA A 22 33.45 -9.26 30.06
N GLN A 23 33.95 -8.76 31.18
CA GLN A 23 34.29 -9.49 32.39
C GLN A 23 33.08 -10.11 33.09
N ASP A 24 33.39 -11.23 33.80
CA ASP A 24 32.53 -12.13 34.54
C ASP A 24 31.56 -11.46 35.53
N ALA A 25 30.28 -11.61 35.28
CA ALA A 25 29.22 -11.67 36.29
C ALA A 25 28.56 -13.05 36.18
N PRO A 26 28.21 -13.73 37.29
CA PRO A 26 27.57 -15.04 37.24
C PRO A 26 26.20 -14.91 36.54
N PRO A 27 25.83 -15.84 35.64
CA PRO A 27 24.56 -15.77 34.93
C PRO A 27 23.39 -15.88 35.91
N PRO A 28 22.30 -15.10 35.71
CA PRO A 28 21.07 -15.29 36.44
C PRO A 28 20.54 -16.70 36.20
N SER A 29 20.07 -17.38 37.25
CA SER A 29 19.47 -18.70 37.17
C SER A 29 18.32 -18.69 36.15
N GLN A 30 18.47 -19.46 35.09
CA GLN A 30 17.39 -19.63 34.10
C GLN A 30 16.18 -20.28 34.79
N PRO A 31 14.96 -19.74 34.53
CA PRO A 31 13.75 -20.45 34.94
C PRO A 31 13.73 -21.83 34.27
N PRO A 32 13.16 -22.87 34.92
CA PRO A 32 13.14 -24.20 34.35
C PRO A 32 12.50 -24.17 32.95
N THR A 33 13.25 -24.68 31.99
CA THR A 33 12.78 -24.84 30.62
C THR A 33 11.55 -25.76 30.65
N GLN A 34 10.35 -25.22 30.50
CA GLN A 34 9.17 -26.04 30.28
C GLN A 34 9.39 -26.84 29.01
N ALA A 35 9.24 -28.15 29.09
CA ALA A 35 9.21 -28.99 27.90
C ALA A 35 8.16 -28.44 26.91
N PRO A 36 8.44 -28.39 25.60
CA PRO A 36 7.45 -27.96 24.62
C PRO A 36 6.17 -28.79 24.82
N ALA A 37 5.03 -28.14 24.90
CA ALA A 37 3.75 -28.82 24.88
C ALA A 37 3.68 -29.73 23.64
N PRO A 38 3.16 -30.97 23.75
CA PRO A 38 3.02 -31.84 22.59
C PRO A 38 2.22 -31.10 21.51
N ALA A 39 2.69 -31.17 20.25
CA ALA A 39 2.00 -30.59 19.12
C ALA A 39 0.57 -31.13 19.08
N GLN A 40 -0.41 -30.26 19.13
CA GLN A 40 -1.82 -30.63 19.00
C GLN A 40 -2.05 -31.11 17.56
N ASP A 41 -2.80 -32.20 17.41
CA ASP A 41 -3.25 -32.64 16.09
C ASP A 41 -4.10 -31.53 15.45
N PRO A 42 -3.72 -31.01 14.28
CA PRO A 42 -4.45 -29.92 13.61
C PRO A 42 -5.94 -30.25 13.40
N SER A 43 -6.30 -31.52 13.28
CA SER A 43 -7.70 -31.97 13.13
C SER A 43 -8.55 -31.83 14.39
N THR A 44 -7.93 -31.60 15.56
CA THR A 44 -8.63 -31.45 16.85
C THR A 44 -8.77 -30.00 17.30
N ILE A 45 -8.21 -29.03 16.54
CA ILE A 45 -8.35 -27.61 16.84
C ILE A 45 -9.77 -27.18 16.44
N PRO A 46 -10.62 -26.74 17.40
CA PRO A 46 -11.93 -26.24 17.04
C PRO A 46 -11.83 -25.01 16.13
N PRO A 47 -12.78 -24.79 15.20
CA PRO A 47 -12.78 -23.60 14.37
C PRO A 47 -12.75 -22.34 15.23
N ILE A 48 -11.87 -21.40 14.91
CA ILE A 48 -11.74 -20.14 15.66
C ILE A 48 -13.05 -19.36 15.49
N PRO A 49 -13.78 -19.05 16.58
CA PRO A 49 -15.05 -18.33 16.46
C PRO A 49 -14.81 -16.93 15.91
N LYS A 50 -15.73 -16.47 15.05
CA LYS A 50 -15.76 -15.07 14.63
C LYS A 50 -16.11 -14.20 15.83
N LEU A 51 -15.38 -13.10 16.02
CA LEU A 51 -15.65 -12.13 17.07
C LEU A 51 -16.76 -11.19 16.59
N GLU A 52 -18.00 -11.63 16.75
CA GLU A 52 -19.20 -10.93 16.29
C GLU A 52 -20.25 -10.87 17.41
N TRP A 53 -20.86 -9.69 17.59
CA TRP A 53 -21.91 -9.45 18.57
C TRP A 53 -23.10 -8.76 17.92
N ALA A 54 -24.32 -9.16 18.27
CA ALA A 54 -25.54 -8.55 17.80
C ALA A 54 -26.15 -7.63 18.89
N PHE A 55 -26.54 -6.42 18.53
CA PHE A 55 -27.16 -5.42 19.40
C PHE A 55 -28.38 -4.82 18.69
N GLY A 56 -29.56 -5.37 18.91
CA GLY A 56 -30.76 -4.96 18.18
C GLY A 56 -30.58 -5.09 16.67
N PRO A 57 -30.73 -4.02 15.88
CA PRO A 57 -30.56 -4.07 14.43
C PRO A 57 -29.06 -4.01 14.00
N TYR A 58 -28.13 -3.93 14.95
CA TYR A 58 -26.70 -3.77 14.65
C TYR A 58 -25.94 -5.08 14.91
N LYS A 59 -24.92 -5.31 14.09
CA LYS A 59 -23.92 -6.36 14.25
C LYS A 59 -22.54 -5.72 14.29
N LEU A 60 -21.83 -5.93 15.39
CA LEU A 60 -20.43 -5.50 15.57
C LEU A 60 -19.51 -6.68 15.27
N LYS A 61 -18.53 -6.48 14.41
CA LYS A 61 -17.45 -7.42 14.13
C LYS A 61 -16.11 -6.79 14.52
N LEU A 62 -15.32 -7.50 15.33
CA LEU A 62 -13.90 -7.26 15.53
C LEU A 62 -13.14 -8.18 14.59
N ALA A 63 -12.22 -7.64 13.81
CA ALA A 63 -11.40 -8.38 12.86
C ALA A 63 -10.03 -7.71 12.70
N GLY A 64 -9.20 -8.31 11.85
CA GLY A 64 -7.85 -7.84 11.60
C GLY A 64 -6.89 -9.01 11.50
N TYR A 65 -5.64 -8.76 11.75
CA TYR A 65 -4.59 -9.78 11.75
C TYR A 65 -3.37 -9.35 12.55
N VAL A 66 -2.63 -10.33 13.02
CA VAL A 66 -1.23 -10.15 13.49
C VAL A 66 -0.32 -10.62 12.38
N LYS A 67 0.68 -9.82 12.02
CA LYS A 67 1.67 -10.16 10.99
C LYS A 67 3.08 -9.89 11.50
N LEU A 68 3.97 -10.84 11.27
CA LEU A 68 5.41 -10.71 11.46
C LEU A 68 6.09 -10.78 10.12
N ASP A 69 6.97 -9.82 9.84
CA ASP A 69 7.80 -9.75 8.65
C ASP A 69 9.27 -9.83 9.02
N ALA A 70 10.02 -10.67 8.31
CA ALA A 70 11.47 -10.72 8.30
C ALA A 70 11.92 -10.20 6.93
N ILE A 71 12.64 -9.09 6.92
CA ILE A 71 13.01 -8.32 5.74
C ILE A 71 14.53 -8.26 5.66
N HIS A 72 15.08 -8.42 4.45
CA HIS A 72 16.48 -8.20 4.17
C HIS A 72 16.65 -7.43 2.86
N ASP A 73 17.19 -6.22 2.93
CA ASP A 73 17.56 -5.38 1.81
C ASP A 73 19.04 -5.58 1.48
N PHE A 74 19.35 -5.85 0.22
CA PHE A 74 20.72 -6.11 -0.23
C PHE A 74 21.48 -4.84 -0.59
N ASN A 75 20.78 -3.74 -0.85
CA ASN A 75 21.34 -2.43 -1.17
C ASN A 75 20.66 -1.34 -0.32
N GLN A 76 20.96 -0.08 -0.62
CA GLN A 76 20.40 1.04 0.12
C GLN A 76 18.94 1.30 -0.26
N ILE A 77 18.06 1.33 0.76
CA ILE A 77 16.68 1.82 0.64
C ILE A 77 16.32 2.59 1.92
N GLY A 78 15.72 3.77 1.79
CA GLY A 78 15.36 4.60 2.93
C GLY A 78 14.17 4.08 3.74
N SER A 79 13.29 3.28 3.10
CA SER A 79 12.12 2.68 3.71
C SER A 79 12.41 1.21 4.04
N THR A 80 12.80 0.90 5.28
CA THR A 80 13.26 -0.44 5.68
C THR A 80 12.13 -1.42 5.98
N ASP A 81 10.96 -0.96 6.37
CA ASP A 81 9.78 -1.76 6.73
C ASP A 81 8.72 -1.87 5.62
N SER A 82 8.88 -1.10 4.55
CA SER A 82 8.07 -1.15 3.32
C SER A 82 8.96 -0.95 2.10
N PHE A 83 8.63 -1.56 0.96
CA PHE A 83 9.46 -1.48 -0.23
C PHE A 83 9.01 -0.34 -1.16
N ASP A 84 9.50 0.86 -0.89
CA ASP A 84 9.22 2.04 -1.72
C ASP A 84 10.43 2.42 -2.57
N PRO A 85 10.45 2.11 -3.88
CA PRO A 85 11.54 2.45 -4.77
C PRO A 85 11.90 3.94 -4.83
N ARG A 86 10.99 4.84 -4.46
CA ARG A 86 11.27 6.29 -4.43
C ARG A 86 12.26 6.67 -3.33
N THR A 87 12.40 5.82 -2.32
CA THR A 87 13.34 6.03 -1.20
C THR A 87 14.71 5.42 -1.45
N ILE A 88 14.92 4.76 -2.61
CA ILE A 88 16.22 4.23 -3.01
C ILE A 88 17.14 5.41 -3.37
N PRO A 89 18.29 5.56 -2.70
CA PRO A 89 19.27 6.59 -3.07
C PRO A 89 19.79 6.39 -4.49
N VAL A 90 19.86 7.47 -5.27
CA VAL A 90 20.43 7.43 -6.64
C VAL A 90 21.96 7.61 -6.65
N SER A 91 22.53 7.97 -5.50
CA SER A 91 23.98 7.96 -5.20
C SER A 91 24.15 7.41 -3.79
N HIS A 92 25.36 6.89 -3.47
CA HIS A 92 25.59 6.35 -2.12
C HIS A 92 25.29 7.41 -1.04
N ASP A 93 24.37 7.07 -0.14
CA ASP A 93 23.99 7.90 1.02
C ASP A 93 24.53 7.26 2.30
N PRO A 94 25.51 7.90 2.99
CA PRO A 94 26.10 7.35 4.20
C PRO A 94 25.11 7.28 5.39
N THR A 95 23.94 7.88 5.29
CA THR A 95 22.88 7.83 6.32
C THR A 95 21.90 6.69 6.13
N VAL A 96 21.92 6.02 4.97
CA VAL A 96 21.08 4.88 4.62
C VAL A 96 21.93 3.61 4.65
N PRO A 97 21.59 2.60 5.49
CA PRO A 97 22.39 1.39 5.60
C PRO A 97 22.34 0.52 4.32
N ASP A 98 23.48 -0.09 3.98
CA ASP A 98 23.55 -1.21 3.05
C ASP A 98 23.33 -2.53 3.79
N ASN A 99 22.78 -3.57 3.13
CA ASN A 99 22.56 -4.90 3.72
C ASN A 99 21.79 -4.83 5.05
N ASN A 100 20.65 -4.18 5.04
CA ASN A 100 19.82 -4.02 6.23
C ASN A 100 18.93 -5.24 6.47
N THR A 101 18.83 -5.68 7.73
CA THR A 101 17.90 -6.73 8.14
C THR A 101 16.97 -6.21 9.22
N GLU A 102 15.66 -6.42 9.05
CA GLU A 102 14.64 -5.99 10.01
C GLU A 102 13.65 -7.11 10.32
N LEU A 103 13.19 -7.16 11.57
CA LEU A 103 12.03 -7.92 12.00
C LEU A 103 10.98 -6.93 12.49
N THR A 104 9.80 -6.95 11.88
CA THR A 104 8.74 -6.00 12.21
C THR A 104 7.37 -6.65 12.28
N ALA A 105 6.52 -6.15 13.20
CA ALA A 105 5.12 -6.53 13.30
C ALA A 105 4.18 -5.33 13.04
N ARG A 106 4.69 -4.23 12.49
CA ARG A 106 3.98 -2.95 12.32
C ARG A 106 2.79 -3.07 11.37
N GLN A 107 2.79 -4.02 10.43
CA GLN A 107 1.67 -4.28 9.54
C GLN A 107 0.46 -4.92 10.24
N THR A 108 0.60 -5.35 11.52
CA THR A 108 -0.52 -5.83 12.34
C THR A 108 -1.67 -4.84 12.28
N ARG A 109 -2.89 -5.32 12.06
CA ARG A 109 -4.06 -4.49 11.77
C ARG A 109 -5.25 -4.91 12.62
N LEU A 110 -5.98 -3.91 13.12
CA LEU A 110 -7.22 -4.12 13.86
C LEU A 110 -8.33 -3.29 13.24
N ASN A 111 -9.53 -3.87 13.14
CA ASN A 111 -10.71 -3.15 12.69
C ASN A 111 -11.97 -3.49 13.46
N LEU A 112 -12.88 -2.52 13.52
CA LEU A 112 -14.23 -2.62 14.03
C LEU A 112 -15.20 -2.32 12.87
N ASP A 113 -16.12 -3.23 12.58
CA ASP A 113 -17.16 -3.07 11.56
C ASP A 113 -18.53 -3.21 12.21
N LEU A 114 -19.21 -2.09 12.42
CA LEU A 114 -20.59 -2.04 12.89
C LEU A 114 -21.51 -1.91 11.69
N THR A 115 -22.35 -2.91 11.46
CA THR A 115 -23.32 -2.97 10.34
C THR A 115 -24.75 -2.98 10.87
N GLY A 116 -25.67 -2.34 10.14
CA GLY A 116 -27.08 -2.22 10.49
C GLY A 116 -27.78 -1.22 9.55
N PRO A 117 -28.69 -0.36 10.08
CA PRO A 117 -29.28 0.73 9.30
C PRO A 117 -28.24 1.71 8.73
N MET A 118 -27.08 1.80 9.36
CA MET A 118 -25.87 2.42 8.86
C MET A 118 -24.68 1.49 9.10
N ARG A 119 -23.60 1.70 8.39
CA ARG A 119 -22.30 1.06 8.64
C ARG A 119 -21.33 2.06 9.24
N ILE A 120 -20.57 1.66 10.26
CA ILE A 120 -19.41 2.40 10.77
C ILE A 120 -18.22 1.45 10.72
N PHE A 121 -17.15 1.88 10.06
CA PHE A 121 -15.93 1.10 9.95
C PHE A 121 -14.73 1.89 10.43
N ILE A 122 -13.94 1.30 11.32
CA ILE A 122 -12.70 1.90 11.85
C ILE A 122 -11.59 0.85 11.74
N GLU A 123 -10.47 1.21 11.15
CA GLU A 123 -9.27 0.36 11.01
C GLU A 123 -8.01 1.16 11.28
N GLY A 124 -7.05 0.52 11.95
CA GLY A 124 -5.71 1.05 12.13
C GLY A 124 -4.63 -0.02 12.11
N ASP A 125 -3.41 0.43 11.92
CA ASP A 125 -2.17 -0.36 11.96
C ASP A 125 -1.13 0.31 12.89
N PHE A 126 0.08 -0.26 12.98
CA PHE A 126 1.18 0.29 13.80
C PHE A 126 2.29 0.92 12.95
N GLU A 127 1.96 1.36 11.72
CA GLU A 127 2.87 2.04 10.79
C GLU A 127 3.04 3.55 11.11
N GLY A 128 2.50 4.04 12.21
CA GLY A 128 2.76 5.39 12.69
C GLY A 128 4.20 5.57 13.18
N THR A 129 4.67 6.82 13.25
CA THR A 129 6.02 7.16 13.72
C THR A 129 6.30 6.53 15.09
N GLY A 130 7.41 5.80 15.21
CA GLY A 130 7.79 5.11 16.46
C GLY A 130 6.85 3.96 16.84
N ASN A 131 6.28 3.25 15.86
CA ASN A 131 5.30 2.17 16.03
C ASN A 131 3.97 2.62 16.65
N ALA A 132 3.61 3.91 16.51
CA ALA A 132 2.34 4.40 16.98
C ALA A 132 1.18 3.80 16.17
N PHE A 133 0.04 3.58 16.84
CA PHE A 133 -1.19 3.18 16.16
C PHE A 133 -1.64 4.30 15.22
N ARG A 134 -1.85 3.97 13.94
CA ARG A 134 -2.18 4.90 12.87
C ARG A 134 -3.56 4.62 12.33
N LEU A 135 -4.37 5.68 12.17
CA LEU A 135 -5.68 5.58 11.54
C LEU A 135 -5.52 5.27 10.04
N ARG A 136 -6.17 4.21 9.59
CA ARG A 136 -6.29 3.83 8.18
C ARG A 136 -7.63 4.24 7.61
N HIS A 137 -8.69 3.68 8.16
CA HIS A 137 -10.06 3.93 7.79
C HIS A 137 -10.88 4.37 9.00
N ALA A 138 -11.73 5.37 8.84
CA ALA A 138 -12.75 5.76 9.79
C ALA A 138 -13.88 6.44 9.01
N PHE A 139 -14.96 5.71 8.72
CA PHE A 139 -16.07 6.25 7.97
C PHE A 139 -17.42 5.69 8.44
N GLY A 140 -18.46 6.48 8.19
CA GLY A 140 -19.84 6.06 8.23
C GLY A 140 -20.44 6.01 6.83
N GLU A 141 -21.28 5.02 6.57
CA GLU A 141 -22.03 4.87 5.31
C GLU A 141 -23.48 4.53 5.61
N PHE A 142 -24.42 5.12 4.86
CA PHE A 142 -25.83 4.75 4.94
C PHE A 142 -26.48 4.81 3.55
N ALA A 143 -27.51 3.98 3.36
CA ALA A 143 -28.37 4.00 2.19
C ALA A 143 -29.40 5.14 2.32
N VAL A 144 -29.46 6.01 1.31
CA VAL A 144 -30.51 7.04 1.17
C VAL A 144 -31.79 6.41 0.66
N ASP A 145 -31.62 5.48 -0.29
CA ASP A 145 -32.67 4.64 -0.89
C ASP A 145 -32.07 3.32 -1.38
N ALA A 146 -32.80 2.58 -2.24
CA ALA A 146 -32.35 1.28 -2.73
C ALA A 146 -31.12 1.34 -3.65
N GLU A 147 -30.90 2.46 -4.31
CA GLU A 147 -29.85 2.64 -5.32
C GLU A 147 -28.74 3.58 -4.85
N ASN A 148 -29.02 4.46 -3.89
CA ASN A 148 -28.12 5.54 -3.49
C ASN A 148 -27.63 5.38 -2.08
N LYS A 149 -26.32 5.58 -1.90
CA LYS A 149 -25.67 5.61 -0.59
C LYS A 149 -24.69 6.76 -0.46
N ILE A 150 -24.53 7.23 0.75
CA ILE A 150 -23.60 8.31 1.12
C ILE A 150 -22.61 7.76 2.14
N LEU A 151 -21.33 8.09 1.93
CA LEU A 151 -20.23 7.82 2.85
C LEU A 151 -19.61 9.16 3.29
N GLY A 152 -19.30 9.27 4.58
CA GLY A 152 -18.51 10.37 5.13
C GLY A 152 -17.43 9.87 6.05
N GLY A 153 -16.19 10.39 5.91
CA GLY A 153 -15.05 10.02 6.72
C GLY A 153 -13.79 9.72 5.89
N GLN A 154 -12.81 9.03 6.49
CA GLN A 154 -11.55 8.68 5.83
C GLN A 154 -11.57 7.26 5.30
N THR A 155 -11.29 7.08 4.01
CA THR A 155 -11.10 5.77 3.37
C THR A 155 -10.29 5.93 2.08
N TRP A 156 -10.15 4.84 1.30
CA TRP A 156 -9.51 4.92 -0.01
C TRP A 156 -10.16 5.97 -0.89
N THR A 157 -9.34 6.76 -1.57
CA THR A 157 -9.78 7.73 -2.57
C THR A 157 -10.70 7.07 -3.61
N THR A 158 -11.66 7.82 -4.12
CA THR A 158 -12.53 7.36 -5.21
C THR A 158 -11.76 7.15 -6.51
N PHE A 159 -10.60 7.78 -6.66
CA PHE A 159 -9.71 7.60 -7.81
C PHE A 159 -9.08 6.20 -7.90
N MET A 160 -8.91 5.50 -6.78
CA MET A 160 -8.33 4.17 -6.69
C MET A 160 -9.35 3.06 -6.94
N ASP A 161 -8.90 1.94 -7.51
CA ASP A 161 -9.64 0.67 -7.53
C ASP A 161 -9.06 -0.30 -6.49
N PRO A 162 -9.70 -0.46 -5.31
CA PRO A 162 -9.17 -1.34 -4.27
C PRO A 162 -9.21 -2.83 -4.63
N GLU A 163 -10.04 -3.25 -5.59
CA GLU A 163 -10.11 -4.66 -6.03
C GLU A 163 -8.97 -5.02 -6.99
N ALA A 164 -8.36 -4.01 -7.64
CA ALA A 164 -7.19 -4.18 -8.50
C ALA A 164 -5.86 -4.11 -7.72
N MET A 165 -5.87 -4.28 -6.40
CA MET A 165 -4.66 -4.37 -5.60
C MET A 165 -4.07 -5.79 -5.69
N PRO A 166 -2.81 -5.96 -6.15
CA PRO A 166 -2.17 -7.26 -6.18
C PRO A 166 -1.84 -7.76 -4.77
N GLU A 167 -1.80 -9.08 -4.57
CA GLU A 167 -1.40 -9.66 -3.29
C GLU A 167 0.12 -9.73 -3.20
N THR A 168 0.72 -8.86 -2.37
CA THR A 168 2.14 -8.86 -2.02
C THR A 168 2.31 -9.11 -0.52
N LEU A 169 3.51 -9.60 -0.11
CA LEU A 169 3.87 -9.67 1.31
C LEU A 169 4.27 -8.29 1.81
N ASP A 170 4.91 -7.50 0.94
CA ASP A 170 5.30 -6.13 1.26
C ASP A 170 4.09 -5.25 1.60
N PHE A 171 4.32 -4.28 2.48
CA PHE A 171 3.28 -3.35 2.92
C PHE A 171 2.95 -2.31 1.85
N GLU A 172 3.97 -1.79 1.19
CA GLU A 172 3.81 -0.81 0.12
C GLU A 172 3.31 -1.50 -1.14
N SER A 173 2.45 -0.85 -1.89
CA SER A 173 1.99 -1.38 -3.16
C SER A 173 2.93 -0.98 -4.30
N PRO A 174 2.79 -1.62 -5.48
CA PRO A 174 3.54 -1.24 -6.67
C PRO A 174 3.47 0.26 -6.97
N THR A 175 4.56 0.83 -7.49
CA THR A 175 4.73 2.28 -7.70
C THR A 175 3.69 2.95 -8.59
N ALA A 176 3.04 2.19 -9.46
CA ALA A 176 1.97 2.69 -10.34
C ALA A 176 0.58 2.71 -9.67
N PHE A 177 0.43 2.11 -8.49
CA PHE A 177 -0.87 1.97 -7.83
C PHE A 177 -1.22 3.21 -6.99
N PRO A 178 -2.32 3.95 -7.29
CA PRO A 178 -2.70 5.14 -6.55
C PRO A 178 -3.33 4.76 -5.21
N GLN A 179 -2.56 4.74 -4.13
CA GLN A 179 -2.99 4.20 -2.83
C GLN A 179 -2.96 5.24 -1.71
N ILE A 180 -3.84 6.20 -1.76
CA ILE A 180 -4.03 7.11 -0.64
C ILE A 180 -5.38 6.91 0.04
N ARG A 181 -5.41 7.19 1.32
CA ARG A 181 -6.64 7.32 2.12
C ARG A 181 -6.80 8.77 2.50
N THR A 182 -7.96 9.30 2.20
CA THR A 182 -8.26 10.72 2.40
C THR A 182 -9.62 10.90 3.06
N ALA A 183 -9.78 11.98 3.81
CA ALA A 183 -11.08 12.39 4.33
C ALA A 183 -11.96 12.82 3.15
N GLN A 184 -13.20 12.34 3.12
CA GLN A 184 -14.08 12.54 1.96
C GLN A 184 -15.56 12.47 2.31
N ALA A 185 -16.37 13.08 1.45
CA ALA A 185 -17.79 12.79 1.30
C ALA A 185 -18.02 12.18 -0.09
N ARG A 186 -18.62 10.96 -0.14
CA ARG A 186 -18.83 10.21 -1.39
C ARG A 186 -20.29 9.82 -1.54
N GLY A 187 -20.87 10.12 -2.70
CA GLY A 187 -22.13 9.55 -3.17
C GLY A 187 -21.86 8.38 -4.13
N THR A 188 -22.59 7.29 -3.98
CA THR A 188 -22.54 6.14 -4.90
C THR A 188 -23.93 5.79 -5.34
N HIS A 189 -24.13 5.62 -6.66
CA HIS A 189 -25.36 5.20 -7.31
C HIS A 189 -25.17 3.80 -7.90
N ASP A 190 -25.94 2.83 -7.41
CA ASP A 190 -25.96 1.45 -7.91
C ASP A 190 -26.78 1.38 -9.21
N LEU A 191 -26.15 0.85 -10.25
CA LEU A 191 -26.75 0.64 -11.58
C LEU A 191 -27.23 -0.81 -11.78
N GLY A 192 -27.13 -1.63 -10.76
CA GLY A 192 -27.43 -3.06 -10.79
C GLY A 192 -26.29 -3.91 -11.34
N SER A 193 -26.36 -5.22 -11.05
CA SER A 193 -25.35 -6.21 -11.47
C SER A 193 -23.92 -5.88 -11.00
N GLY A 194 -23.78 -5.15 -9.88
CA GLY A 194 -22.50 -4.69 -9.36
C GLY A 194 -21.90 -3.47 -10.09
N ASN A 195 -22.59 -2.94 -11.12
CA ASN A 195 -22.19 -1.70 -11.76
C ASN A 195 -22.57 -0.52 -10.88
N TYR A 196 -21.72 0.50 -10.83
CA TYR A 196 -22.03 1.70 -10.08
C TYR A 196 -21.26 2.90 -10.58
N PHE A 197 -21.80 4.07 -10.26
CA PHE A 197 -21.15 5.36 -10.42
C PHE A 197 -20.93 5.98 -9.05
N ALA A 198 -19.74 6.56 -8.83
CA ALA A 198 -19.41 7.24 -7.57
C ALA A 198 -18.82 8.62 -7.85
N VAL A 199 -19.15 9.59 -7.02
CA VAL A 199 -18.55 10.92 -6.99
C VAL A 199 -18.14 11.27 -5.56
N SER A 200 -17.04 11.99 -5.40
CA SER A 200 -16.60 12.46 -4.09
C SER A 200 -16.00 13.86 -4.14
N VAL A 201 -16.03 14.48 -2.96
CA VAL A 201 -15.20 15.63 -2.60
C VAL A 201 -14.25 15.13 -1.55
N GLU A 202 -12.93 15.27 -1.79
CA GLU A 202 -11.88 14.72 -0.96
C GLU A 202 -10.90 15.80 -0.47
N ASP A 203 -10.23 15.55 0.64
CA ASP A 203 -9.23 16.45 1.21
C ASP A 203 -8.01 16.53 0.29
N PRO A 204 -7.64 17.73 -0.21
CA PRO A 204 -6.51 17.88 -1.10
C PRO A 204 -5.20 17.89 -0.31
N ASP A 205 -4.21 17.18 -0.82
CA ASP A 205 -2.85 17.11 -0.28
C ASP A 205 -1.84 17.14 -1.45
N ASN A 206 -1.69 18.33 -2.05
CA ASN A 206 -0.89 18.52 -3.26
C ASN A 206 0.39 19.30 -2.92
N ASP A 207 1.53 18.64 -2.96
CA ASP A 207 2.84 19.24 -2.78
C ASP A 207 3.32 19.94 -4.06
N VAL A 208 4.07 21.04 -3.86
CA VAL A 208 4.65 21.84 -4.94
C VAL A 208 6.16 21.95 -4.75
N ILE A 209 6.93 21.49 -5.73
CA ILE A 209 8.39 21.63 -5.74
C ILE A 209 8.75 23.10 -5.93
N LEU A 210 9.48 23.64 -4.96
CA LEU A 210 10.05 24.99 -5.05
C LEU A 210 11.55 24.89 -5.37
N PRO A 211 12.01 25.32 -6.55
CA PRO A 211 13.43 25.36 -6.88
C PRO A 211 14.25 26.25 -5.93
N ALA A 212 15.53 26.00 -5.80
CA ALA A 212 16.42 26.81 -4.98
C ALA A 212 16.33 28.30 -5.33
N GLY A 213 16.14 29.15 -4.32
CA GLY A 213 16.01 30.61 -4.48
C GLY A 213 14.59 31.10 -4.80
N VAL A 214 13.63 30.20 -5.06
CA VAL A 214 12.22 30.58 -5.17
C VAL A 214 11.61 30.71 -3.76
N VAL A 215 11.05 31.88 -3.47
CA VAL A 215 10.42 32.19 -2.18
C VAL A 215 8.93 32.45 -2.42
N GLY A 216 8.09 31.76 -1.67
CA GLY A 216 6.63 31.88 -1.76
C GLY A 216 5.92 30.79 -0.94
N THR A 217 4.61 30.78 -1.00
CA THR A 217 3.76 29.82 -0.28
C THR A 217 2.89 29.08 -1.28
N ALA A 218 2.99 27.74 -1.28
CA ALA A 218 2.05 26.89 -1.98
C ALA A 218 0.86 26.54 -1.08
N SER A 219 -0.32 26.41 -1.66
CA SER A 219 -1.54 25.99 -0.95
C SER A 219 -2.49 25.24 -1.88
N ASN A 220 -3.31 24.38 -1.28
CA ASN A 220 -4.42 23.75 -1.98
C ASN A 220 -5.56 24.77 -2.16
N TYR A 221 -5.91 25.07 -3.40
CA TYR A 221 -6.89 26.12 -3.71
C TYR A 221 -8.31 25.58 -3.78
N LEU A 222 -8.48 24.34 -4.24
CA LEU A 222 -9.76 23.62 -4.30
C LEU A 222 -9.60 22.24 -3.69
N SER A 223 -10.69 21.70 -3.13
CA SER A 223 -10.79 20.28 -2.78
C SER A 223 -10.66 19.43 -4.02
N ASP A 224 -10.24 18.18 -3.82
CA ASP A 224 -10.27 17.19 -4.88
C ASP A 224 -11.71 16.85 -5.25
N LEU A 225 -11.97 16.70 -6.53
CA LEU A 225 -13.20 16.19 -7.09
C LEU A 225 -12.89 14.91 -7.85
N ASP A 226 -13.52 13.82 -7.45
CA ASP A 226 -13.34 12.52 -8.07
C ASP A 226 -14.65 11.99 -8.62
N ALA A 227 -14.56 11.24 -9.71
CA ALA A 227 -15.66 10.48 -10.29
C ALA A 227 -15.14 9.12 -10.74
N ALA A 228 -15.89 8.05 -10.49
CA ALA A 228 -15.55 6.72 -10.93
C ALA A 228 -16.77 5.95 -11.44
N PHE A 229 -16.54 5.16 -12.47
CA PHE A 229 -17.52 4.22 -13.03
C PHE A 229 -16.93 2.81 -12.96
N ASN A 230 -17.68 1.88 -12.37
CA ASN A 230 -17.33 0.47 -12.29
C ASN A 230 -18.28 -0.35 -13.15
N TRP A 231 -17.73 -1.12 -14.07
CA TRP A 231 -18.45 -2.04 -14.93
C TRP A 231 -18.04 -3.47 -14.62
N ASN A 232 -18.98 -4.25 -14.06
CA ASN A 232 -18.82 -5.67 -13.82
C ASN A 232 -19.32 -6.52 -14.97
N PHE A 233 -18.64 -7.62 -15.22
CA PHE A 233 -19.01 -8.66 -16.17
C PHE A 233 -18.64 -10.03 -15.58
N GLU A 234 -19.02 -11.11 -16.24
CA GLU A 234 -18.90 -12.47 -15.69
C GLU A 234 -17.47 -12.81 -15.22
N GLN A 235 -16.45 -12.38 -15.95
CA GLN A 235 -15.05 -12.71 -15.67
C GLN A 235 -14.36 -11.70 -14.73
N GLY A 236 -14.97 -10.57 -14.41
CA GLY A 236 -14.33 -9.56 -13.56
C GLY A 236 -14.97 -8.19 -13.69
N HIS A 237 -14.14 -7.14 -13.62
CA HIS A 237 -14.59 -5.77 -13.75
C HIS A 237 -13.56 -4.89 -14.45
N VAL A 238 -14.04 -3.75 -14.94
CA VAL A 238 -13.22 -2.59 -15.32
C VAL A 238 -13.72 -1.38 -14.56
N ARG A 239 -12.82 -0.65 -13.94
CA ARG A 239 -13.11 0.62 -13.29
C ARG A 239 -12.34 1.74 -13.98
N ALA A 240 -13.05 2.80 -14.38
CA ALA A 240 -12.47 4.05 -14.87
C ALA A 240 -12.74 5.16 -13.85
N ALA A 241 -11.73 5.94 -13.51
CA ALA A 241 -11.85 7.05 -12.58
C ALA A 241 -11.14 8.30 -13.13
N ALA A 242 -11.69 9.45 -12.80
CA ALA A 242 -11.14 10.77 -13.10
C ALA A 242 -11.03 11.58 -11.80
N TRP A 243 -9.98 12.38 -11.70
CA TRP A 243 -9.69 13.27 -10.60
C TRP A 243 -9.31 14.65 -11.11
N THR A 244 -9.70 15.69 -10.37
CA THR A 244 -9.22 17.06 -10.58
C THR A 244 -9.10 17.80 -9.26
N SER A 245 -8.10 18.70 -9.19
CA SER A 245 -7.82 19.57 -8.06
C SER A 245 -7.22 20.89 -8.55
N ALA A 246 -6.86 21.80 -7.64
CA ALA A 246 -6.12 23.00 -8.01
C ALA A 246 -5.17 23.42 -6.91
N VAL A 247 -3.95 23.76 -7.30
CA VAL A 247 -2.93 24.33 -6.45
C VAL A 247 -2.75 25.80 -6.73
N ARG A 248 -2.32 26.54 -5.70
CA ARG A 248 -2.02 27.96 -5.74
C ARG A 248 -0.60 28.20 -5.26
N PHE A 249 0.10 29.14 -5.88
CA PHE A 249 1.38 29.64 -5.44
C PHE A 249 1.36 31.17 -5.35
N ASP A 250 1.64 31.69 -4.15
CA ASP A 250 1.80 33.11 -3.88
C ASP A 250 3.28 33.39 -3.70
N ASN A 251 3.91 34.06 -4.67
CA ASN A 251 5.34 34.39 -4.58
C ASN A 251 5.59 35.59 -3.65
N ALA A 252 6.84 35.75 -3.18
CA ALA A 252 7.22 36.83 -2.28
C ALA A 252 7.09 38.24 -2.90
N ALA A 253 6.98 38.37 -4.22
CA ALA A 253 6.73 39.62 -4.91
C ALA A 253 5.25 40.01 -5.01
N GLY A 254 4.35 39.20 -4.40
CA GLY A 254 2.91 39.43 -4.37
C GLY A 254 2.15 38.96 -5.64
N THR A 255 2.75 38.12 -6.46
CA THR A 255 2.07 37.52 -7.62
C THR A 255 1.47 36.18 -7.23
N THR A 256 0.19 35.99 -7.53
CA THR A 256 -0.55 34.73 -7.32
C THR A 256 -0.70 33.99 -8.64
N GLN A 257 -0.44 32.68 -8.60
CA GLN A 257 -0.65 31.76 -9.71
C GLN A 257 -1.52 30.60 -9.24
N ASN A 258 -2.42 30.11 -10.11
CA ASN A 258 -3.22 28.93 -9.89
C ASN A 258 -2.96 27.92 -11.02
N HIS A 259 -2.95 26.63 -10.70
CA HIS A 259 -2.84 25.57 -11.69
C HIS A 259 -3.86 24.48 -11.41
N VAL A 260 -4.59 24.03 -12.43
CA VAL A 260 -5.54 22.93 -12.33
C VAL A 260 -4.80 21.62 -12.61
N LEU A 261 -4.92 20.71 -11.67
CA LEU A 261 -4.40 19.34 -11.75
C LEU A 261 -5.51 18.41 -12.23
N TRP A 262 -5.13 17.32 -12.89
CA TRP A 262 -6.08 16.32 -13.37
C TRP A 262 -5.43 14.95 -13.53
N GLY A 263 -6.24 13.89 -13.44
CA GLY A 263 -5.77 12.54 -13.64
C GLY A 263 -6.85 11.60 -14.12
N LEU A 264 -6.42 10.53 -14.80
CA LEU A 264 -7.24 9.41 -15.21
C LEU A 264 -6.61 8.10 -14.71
N ASN A 265 -7.44 7.19 -14.21
CA ASN A 265 -7.08 5.85 -13.82
C ASN A 265 -8.04 4.86 -14.49
N VAL A 266 -7.50 3.81 -15.09
CA VAL A 266 -8.28 2.67 -15.58
C VAL A 266 -7.63 1.41 -15.00
N ALA A 267 -8.43 0.63 -14.26
CA ALA A 267 -8.00 -0.59 -13.62
C ALA A 267 -8.96 -1.75 -13.92
N THR A 268 -8.45 -2.96 -13.88
CA THR A 268 -9.23 -4.18 -14.10
C THR A 268 -8.68 -5.33 -13.30
N LYS A 269 -9.58 -6.20 -12.85
CA LYS A 269 -9.27 -7.54 -12.35
C LYS A 269 -10.12 -8.56 -13.06
N ILE A 270 -9.48 -9.54 -13.68
CA ILE A 270 -10.13 -10.55 -14.53
C ILE A 270 -9.76 -11.94 -14.04
N LYS A 271 -10.76 -12.79 -13.81
CA LYS A 271 -10.58 -14.23 -13.63
C LYS A 271 -10.07 -14.84 -14.93
N THR A 272 -9.08 -15.72 -14.85
CA THR A 272 -8.47 -16.35 -16.01
C THR A 272 -8.79 -17.85 -16.04
N VAL A 273 -8.01 -18.66 -15.36
CA VAL A 273 -8.20 -20.12 -15.28
C VAL A 273 -8.54 -20.48 -13.83
N ASP A 274 -9.60 -21.21 -13.60
CA ASP A 274 -10.07 -21.66 -12.27
C ASP A 274 -10.15 -20.50 -11.24
N LYS A 275 -9.20 -20.45 -10.30
CA LYS A 275 -9.08 -19.40 -9.27
C LYS A 275 -8.12 -18.27 -9.65
N ASP A 276 -7.38 -18.45 -10.73
CA ASP A 276 -6.35 -17.49 -11.18
C ASP A 276 -6.96 -16.17 -11.61
N ASN A 277 -6.22 -15.10 -11.43
CA ASN A 277 -6.64 -13.79 -11.87
C ASN A 277 -5.48 -12.95 -12.40
N ALA A 278 -5.81 -12.06 -13.31
CA ALA A 278 -4.93 -11.04 -13.85
C ALA A 278 -5.44 -9.65 -13.43
N ILE A 279 -4.51 -8.76 -13.11
CA ILE A 279 -4.79 -7.35 -12.81
C ILE A 279 -4.01 -6.49 -13.80
N GLY A 280 -4.64 -5.43 -14.29
CA GLY A 280 -4.02 -4.41 -15.12
C GLY A 280 -4.44 -3.02 -14.65
N GLN A 281 -3.53 -2.04 -14.71
CA GLN A 281 -3.83 -0.67 -14.38
C GLN A 281 -2.97 0.30 -15.20
N ILE A 282 -3.59 1.41 -15.61
CA ILE A 282 -2.93 2.56 -16.23
C ILE A 282 -3.42 3.82 -15.50
N THR A 283 -2.49 4.67 -15.10
CA THR A 283 -2.77 5.95 -14.43
C THR A 283 -1.93 7.05 -15.08
N PHE A 284 -2.52 8.18 -15.42
CA PHE A 284 -1.80 9.30 -16.01
C PHE A 284 -2.49 10.64 -15.77
N GLY A 285 -1.71 11.72 -15.80
CA GLY A 285 -2.19 13.09 -15.67
C GLY A 285 -1.20 14.02 -14.97
N ASP A 286 -1.58 15.28 -14.84
CA ASP A 286 -0.84 16.29 -14.10
C ASP A 286 -1.15 16.19 -12.60
N GLY A 287 -0.12 16.00 -11.76
CA GLY A 287 -0.28 15.90 -10.30
C GLY A 287 -0.51 14.49 -9.77
N ILE A 288 -0.47 13.47 -10.63
CA ILE A 288 -0.67 12.06 -10.23
C ILE A 288 0.37 11.60 -9.20
N GLY A 289 1.54 12.22 -9.14
CA GLY A 289 2.57 11.93 -8.13
C GLY A 289 2.01 11.93 -6.69
N ARG A 290 1.06 12.81 -6.36
CA ARG A 290 0.43 12.88 -5.02
C ARG A 290 -0.18 11.56 -4.53
N PHE A 291 -0.76 10.76 -5.43
CA PHE A 291 -1.37 9.46 -5.08
C PHE A 291 -0.34 8.39 -4.69
N ARG A 292 0.94 8.73 -4.82
CA ARG A 292 2.09 7.88 -4.47
C ARG A 292 3.08 8.58 -3.53
N GLY A 293 2.66 9.71 -2.87
CA GLY A 293 3.50 10.52 -2.01
C GLY A 293 4.63 11.25 -2.76
N GLY A 294 4.41 11.54 -4.04
CA GLY A 294 5.26 12.42 -4.86
C GLY A 294 4.60 13.78 -5.07
N ASP A 295 5.34 14.68 -5.70
CA ASP A 295 4.88 16.04 -5.92
C ASP A 295 3.81 16.13 -7.00
N ALA A 296 2.87 17.06 -6.82
CA ALA A 296 1.79 17.33 -7.77
C ALA A 296 2.16 18.41 -8.79
N ALA A 297 2.94 19.41 -8.38
CA ALA A 297 3.31 20.56 -9.20
C ALA A 297 4.73 21.05 -8.90
N ALA A 298 5.23 21.94 -9.72
CA ALA A 298 6.53 22.56 -9.55
C ALA A 298 6.52 24.01 -10.06
N ILE A 299 7.47 24.82 -9.57
CA ILE A 299 7.76 26.14 -10.16
C ILE A 299 8.82 25.96 -11.23
N SER A 300 8.49 26.31 -12.47
CA SER A 300 9.43 26.27 -13.61
C SER A 300 10.55 27.31 -13.47
N GLY A 301 11.64 27.16 -14.25
CA GLY A 301 12.74 28.13 -14.29
C GLY A 301 12.33 29.53 -14.75
N SER A 302 11.18 29.68 -15.41
CA SER A 302 10.57 30.97 -15.74
C SER A 302 9.65 31.53 -14.63
N GLY A 303 9.58 30.84 -13.48
CA GLY A 303 8.75 31.23 -12.33
C GLY A 303 7.25 30.88 -12.45
N ASN A 304 6.87 30.03 -13.39
CA ASN A 304 5.47 29.63 -13.58
C ASN A 304 5.16 28.36 -12.78
N LEU A 305 4.00 28.34 -12.14
CA LEU A 305 3.43 27.14 -11.54
C LEU A 305 2.94 26.20 -12.65
N VAL A 306 3.40 24.96 -12.67
CA VAL A 306 3.07 23.92 -13.65
C VAL A 306 2.83 22.57 -12.96
N GLY A 307 1.96 21.75 -13.52
CA GLY A 307 1.76 20.37 -13.03
C GLY A 307 2.97 19.49 -13.34
N VAL A 308 3.18 18.48 -12.51
CA VAL A 308 4.13 17.39 -12.78
C VAL A 308 3.33 16.26 -13.43
N TYR A 309 3.52 16.10 -14.74
CA TYR A 309 2.87 15.00 -15.45
C TYR A 309 3.48 13.66 -15.08
N VAL A 310 2.65 12.66 -14.79
CA VAL A 310 3.08 11.29 -14.52
C VAL A 310 2.28 10.32 -15.39
N PHE A 311 2.98 9.32 -15.93
CA PHE A 311 2.38 8.15 -16.56
C PHE A 311 2.86 6.90 -15.82
N ALA A 312 1.92 6.01 -15.48
CA ALA A 312 2.18 4.81 -14.71
C ALA A 312 1.37 3.61 -15.22
N ILE A 313 2.00 2.43 -15.23
CA ILE A 313 1.37 1.16 -15.60
C ILE A 313 1.70 0.08 -14.58
N MET A 314 0.78 -0.85 -14.39
CA MET A 314 0.95 -2.04 -13.55
C MET A 314 0.28 -3.23 -14.20
N GLY A 315 0.92 -4.40 -14.08
CA GLY A 315 0.35 -5.70 -14.39
C GLY A 315 0.68 -6.71 -13.29
N SER A 316 -0.27 -7.59 -13.00
CA SER A 316 -0.10 -8.66 -12.02
C SER A 316 -0.83 -9.92 -12.47
N TYR A 317 -0.29 -11.09 -12.11
CA TYR A 317 -0.94 -12.37 -12.27
C TYR A 317 -0.81 -13.18 -10.99
N GLN A 318 -1.94 -13.70 -10.50
CA GLN A 318 -2.00 -14.60 -9.35
C GLN A 318 -2.37 -16.00 -9.82
N HIS A 319 -1.54 -16.98 -9.46
CA HIS A 319 -1.73 -18.39 -9.77
C HIS A 319 -1.94 -19.22 -8.51
N PHE A 320 -2.97 -20.08 -8.54
CA PHE A 320 -3.26 -21.03 -7.47
C PHE A 320 -2.76 -22.43 -7.85
N TRP A 321 -1.64 -22.85 -7.26
CA TRP A 321 -1.07 -24.19 -7.40
C TRP A 321 -1.95 -25.27 -6.76
N SER A 322 -2.65 -24.89 -5.68
CA SER A 322 -3.63 -25.70 -4.96
C SER A 322 -4.57 -24.77 -4.19
N ASP A 323 -5.49 -25.34 -3.39
CA ASP A 323 -6.36 -24.54 -2.52
C ASP A 323 -5.58 -23.75 -1.46
N ASP A 324 -4.41 -24.27 -1.05
CA ASP A 324 -3.61 -23.72 0.04
C ASP A 324 -2.31 -23.03 -0.43
N LEU A 325 -1.93 -23.16 -1.70
CA LEU A 325 -0.67 -22.64 -2.22
C LEU A 325 -0.90 -21.76 -3.43
N ARG A 326 -0.41 -20.52 -3.37
CA ARG A 326 -0.55 -19.51 -4.42
C ARG A 326 0.69 -18.66 -4.59
N SER A 327 0.85 -18.11 -5.76
CA SER A 327 1.91 -17.17 -6.12
C SER A 327 1.34 -15.97 -6.82
N THR A 328 1.95 -14.80 -6.60
CA THR A 328 1.64 -13.58 -7.34
C THR A 328 2.92 -13.03 -7.94
N ILE A 329 2.87 -12.66 -9.21
CA ILE A 329 3.91 -11.88 -9.89
C ILE A 329 3.34 -10.49 -10.20
N VAL A 330 4.12 -9.45 -9.93
CA VAL A 330 3.73 -8.05 -10.15
C VAL A 330 4.87 -7.31 -10.82
N TYR A 331 4.55 -6.50 -11.82
CA TYR A 331 5.46 -5.49 -12.35
C TYR A 331 4.74 -4.15 -12.46
N SER A 332 5.41 -3.08 -12.07
CA SER A 332 4.92 -1.73 -12.30
C SER A 332 6.04 -0.77 -12.68
N TRP A 333 5.67 0.23 -13.43
CA TRP A 333 6.54 1.29 -13.91
C TRP A 333 5.82 2.63 -13.84
N ALA A 334 6.52 3.66 -13.38
CA ALA A 334 6.01 5.02 -13.36
C ALA A 334 7.11 6.00 -13.78
N ALA A 335 6.75 7.01 -14.57
CA ALA A 335 7.67 8.07 -14.95
C ALA A 335 6.98 9.44 -14.91
N GLY A 336 7.71 10.42 -14.38
CA GLY A 336 7.30 11.81 -14.31
C GLY A 336 8.01 12.67 -15.35
N ASP A 337 7.31 13.73 -15.80
CA ASP A 337 7.88 14.83 -16.56
C ASP A 337 7.68 16.12 -15.73
N ALA A 338 8.79 16.76 -15.38
CA ALA A 338 8.83 17.97 -14.58
C ALA A 338 9.76 19.00 -15.23
N PRO A 339 9.58 20.31 -14.93
CA PRO A 339 10.46 21.34 -15.48
C PRO A 339 11.91 21.14 -15.01
N SER A 340 12.87 21.55 -15.84
CA SER A 340 14.31 21.39 -15.56
C SER A 340 14.83 22.16 -14.33
N SER A 341 13.98 22.96 -13.70
CA SER A 341 14.26 23.69 -12.47
C SER A 341 14.12 22.86 -11.19
N VAL A 342 13.51 21.66 -11.27
CA VAL A 342 13.38 20.80 -10.09
C VAL A 342 14.77 20.33 -9.62
N PRO A 343 14.95 20.00 -8.32
CA PRO A 343 16.19 19.43 -7.81
C PRO A 343 16.62 18.20 -8.62
N ALA A 344 17.93 18.05 -8.83
CA ALA A 344 18.47 16.98 -9.66
C ALA A 344 18.16 15.57 -9.13
N ASP A 345 18.01 15.43 -7.81
CA ASP A 345 17.67 14.19 -7.12
C ASP A 345 16.14 13.86 -7.14
N THR A 346 15.29 14.79 -7.64
CA THR A 346 13.86 14.54 -7.80
C THR A 346 13.64 13.28 -8.63
N THR A 347 12.72 12.42 -8.17
CA THR A 347 12.39 11.16 -8.84
C THR A 347 11.80 11.40 -10.21
N LYS A 348 12.45 10.84 -11.24
CA LYS A 348 11.97 10.86 -12.62
C LYS A 348 11.25 9.57 -13.01
N ARG A 349 11.76 8.43 -12.55
CA ARG A 349 11.22 7.11 -12.89
C ARG A 349 11.42 6.15 -11.74
N THR A 350 10.46 5.24 -11.58
CA THR A 350 10.55 4.07 -10.69
C THR A 350 10.10 2.82 -11.42
N ASP A 351 10.77 1.71 -11.12
CA ASP A 351 10.37 0.34 -11.47
C ASP A 351 10.15 -0.45 -10.19
N TYR A 352 9.17 -1.34 -10.19
CA TYR A 352 8.88 -2.26 -9.10
C TYR A 352 8.56 -3.63 -9.68
N PHE A 353 9.18 -4.66 -9.13
CA PHE A 353 8.91 -6.05 -9.43
C PHE A 353 8.80 -6.83 -8.14
N ALA A 354 7.80 -7.71 -8.03
CA ALA A 354 7.65 -8.63 -6.92
C ALA A 354 7.18 -9.99 -7.40
N VAL A 355 7.67 -11.05 -6.75
CA VAL A 355 7.17 -12.41 -6.92
C VAL A 355 7.16 -13.11 -5.56
N ASN A 356 6.04 -13.73 -5.23
CA ASN A 356 5.88 -14.43 -3.96
C ASN A 356 5.40 -15.86 -4.10
N LEU A 357 5.51 -16.59 -2.99
CA LEU A 357 4.88 -17.89 -2.77
C LEU A 357 4.26 -17.85 -1.37
N ILE A 358 2.95 -18.06 -1.29
CA ILE A 358 2.17 -18.01 -0.05
C ILE A 358 1.54 -19.38 0.19
N TRP A 359 1.78 -19.94 1.37
CA TRP A 359 1.19 -21.20 1.83
C TRP A 359 0.27 -20.96 3.02
N GLN A 360 -1.00 -21.26 2.83
CA GLN A 360 -2.03 -21.21 3.87
C GLN A 360 -2.05 -22.56 4.61
N PHE A 361 -1.32 -22.65 5.69
CA PHE A 361 -1.16 -23.90 6.46
C PHE A 361 -2.31 -24.17 7.44
N MET A 362 -3.16 -23.16 7.69
CA MET A 362 -4.39 -23.24 8.51
C MET A 362 -5.46 -22.33 7.91
N GLU A 363 -6.73 -22.52 8.28
CA GLU A 363 -7.87 -21.71 7.82
C GLU A 363 -7.65 -20.19 7.95
N ARG A 364 -6.94 -19.75 8.99
CA ARG A 364 -6.73 -18.33 9.32
C ARG A 364 -5.25 -17.98 9.53
N ALA A 365 -4.36 -18.78 8.98
CA ALA A 365 -2.93 -18.52 9.09
C ALA A 365 -2.20 -18.92 7.82
N TRP A 366 -1.28 -18.06 7.39
CA TRP A 366 -0.42 -18.33 6.25
C TRP A 366 1.02 -17.86 6.52
N THR A 367 1.93 -18.44 5.79
CA THR A 367 3.32 -17.98 5.68
C THR A 367 3.68 -17.83 4.21
N GLY A 368 4.64 -16.98 3.92
CA GLY A 368 5.08 -16.76 2.56
C GLY A 368 6.48 -16.19 2.48
N VAL A 369 7.04 -16.25 1.29
CA VAL A 369 8.31 -15.61 0.93
C VAL A 369 8.09 -14.76 -0.32
N GLU A 370 8.77 -13.62 -0.40
CA GLU A 370 8.69 -12.70 -1.52
C GLU A 370 10.07 -12.17 -1.86
N VAL A 371 10.37 -12.09 -3.15
CA VAL A 371 11.52 -11.41 -3.69
C VAL A 371 11.03 -10.16 -4.40
N LEU A 372 11.62 -9.02 -4.06
CA LEU A 372 11.31 -7.74 -4.67
C LEU A 372 12.58 -7.17 -5.34
N HIS A 373 12.36 -6.42 -6.40
CA HIS A 373 13.36 -5.56 -6.99
C HIS A 373 12.72 -4.21 -7.31
N GLY A 374 13.40 -3.15 -6.91
CA GLY A 374 13.01 -1.78 -7.23
C GLY A 374 14.16 -0.99 -7.79
N SER A 375 13.84 -0.01 -8.61
CA SER A 375 14.82 0.96 -9.09
C SER A 375 14.23 2.35 -9.16
N ARG A 376 15.11 3.33 -9.04
CA ARG A 376 14.81 4.76 -9.16
C ARG A 376 15.81 5.44 -10.06
N SER A 377 15.35 6.32 -10.95
CA SER A 377 16.19 7.30 -11.61
C SER A 377 15.74 8.73 -11.28
N SER A 378 16.68 9.67 -11.24
CA SER A 378 16.43 11.09 -10.97
C SER A 378 16.44 11.93 -12.24
N PHE A 379 15.97 13.18 -12.14
CA PHE A 379 16.11 14.15 -13.24
C PHE A 379 17.58 14.51 -13.50
N GLY A 380 18.47 14.35 -12.51
CA GLY A 380 19.95 14.45 -12.67
C GLY A 380 20.57 13.28 -13.44
N GLN A 381 19.78 12.31 -13.92
CA GLN A 381 20.21 11.10 -14.66
C GLN A 381 21.01 10.11 -13.81
N GLU A 382 20.94 10.20 -12.51
CA GLU A 382 21.48 9.21 -11.57
C GLU A 382 20.49 8.05 -11.41
N TYR A 383 21.02 6.88 -10.99
CA TYR A 383 20.25 5.64 -10.88
C TYR A 383 20.63 4.89 -9.60
N GLY A 384 19.61 4.34 -8.90
CA GLY A 384 19.76 3.44 -7.77
C GLY A 384 18.82 2.26 -7.90
N GLY A 385 19.18 1.15 -7.27
CA GLY A 385 18.34 -0.06 -7.24
C GLY A 385 18.58 -0.88 -5.99
N ASP A 386 17.55 -1.60 -5.57
CA ASP A 386 17.61 -2.53 -4.45
C ASP A 386 16.91 -3.85 -4.76
N TYR A 387 17.38 -4.92 -4.10
CA TYR A 387 16.73 -6.21 -4.00
C TYR A 387 16.37 -6.48 -2.55
N ARG A 388 15.14 -6.94 -2.32
CA ARG A 388 14.64 -7.35 -1.00
C ARG A 388 14.23 -8.80 -1.01
N LEU A 389 14.57 -9.51 0.05
CA LEU A 389 13.96 -10.78 0.42
C LEU A 389 13.09 -10.57 1.65
N GLN A 390 11.83 -10.95 1.57
CA GLN A 390 10.88 -10.86 2.69
C GLN A 390 10.27 -12.24 2.97
N ALA A 391 10.16 -12.58 4.24
CA ALA A 391 9.37 -13.71 4.72
C ALA A 391 8.33 -13.21 5.71
N SER A 392 7.11 -13.73 5.60
CA SER A 392 5.99 -13.26 6.45
C SER A 392 5.25 -14.42 7.08
N LEU A 393 4.75 -14.18 8.28
CA LEU A 393 3.82 -15.05 9.01
C LEU A 393 2.62 -14.22 9.44
N LYS A 394 1.41 -14.66 9.09
CA LYS A 394 0.16 -13.92 9.37
C LYS A 394 -0.87 -14.81 10.01
N PHE A 395 -1.56 -14.24 11.00
CA PHE A 395 -2.70 -14.85 11.69
C PHE A 395 -3.89 -13.90 11.64
N ASP A 396 -5.00 -14.34 11.04
CA ASP A 396 -6.24 -13.55 10.96
C ASP A 396 -7.07 -13.73 12.25
N ILE A 397 -7.66 -12.62 12.74
CA ILE A 397 -8.50 -12.55 13.94
C ILE A 397 -9.95 -12.90 13.59
#